data_4212979e072e7b1a7c6c7cc176f895e4
#
_entry.id   4212979e072e7b1a7c6c7cc176f895e4
#
_cell.length_a   1.000
_cell.length_b   1.000
_cell.length_c   1.000
_cell.angle_alpha   90.00
_cell.angle_beta   90.00
_cell.angle_gamma   90.00
#
_symmetry.space_group_name_H-M   'P 1'
#
loop_
_entity.id
_entity.type
_entity.pdbx_description
1 polymer ?
#
loop_
_entity_poly.entity_id
_entity_poly.type
_entity_poly.pdbx_seq_one_letter_code
_entity_poly.pdbx_strand_id
1 'polypeptide(L)'
;MDKTRIIVVEDNIVYCEFVCNLLAREGFRTVQAYHLSTAKKLLQQASDGDIVVSDLRLPDGDGIGLLRWMRKEGMTQPLIIMTNYAEVHTAVESMKLGSLDYIPKQLVEDKLMPLLHTILKERSIGRNRMPVFARDSSAFQKIMQQIRLVAPTDMSVLIFGENGTGKEHIAHLLHDKSKRAGKPFVAV
;
A
#
# COMPACT_ATOMS: atom_id res chain seq x y z
N MET A 1 -5.76 -23.65 -0.19
CA MET A 1 -5.54 -22.23 -0.44
C MET A 1 -4.27 -21.84 0.27
N ASP A 2 -3.25 -21.44 -0.47
CA ASP A 2 -2.00 -20.95 0.15
C ASP A 2 -2.33 -19.68 0.92
N LYS A 3 -2.04 -19.72 2.23
CA LYS A 3 -2.29 -18.56 3.09
C LYS A 3 -1.30 -17.45 2.72
N THR A 4 -1.78 -16.25 2.48
CA THR A 4 -0.93 -15.08 2.24
C THR A 4 0.10 -14.96 3.36
N ARG A 5 1.37 -14.88 2.97
CA ARG A 5 2.48 -14.70 3.91
C ARG A 5 2.70 -13.20 4.16
N ILE A 6 2.84 -12.84 5.43
CA ILE A 6 3.15 -11.46 5.85
C ILE A 6 4.51 -11.46 6.54
N ILE A 7 5.43 -10.66 6.02
CA ILE A 7 6.75 -10.44 6.63
C ILE A 7 6.61 -9.24 7.56
N VAL A 8 6.73 -9.47 8.86
CA VAL A 8 6.69 -8.43 9.90
C VAL A 8 8.12 -8.06 10.27
N VAL A 9 8.49 -6.80 10.05
CA VAL A 9 9.81 -6.24 10.30
C VAL A 9 9.72 -5.27 11.46
N GLU A 10 10.20 -5.69 12.63
CA GLU A 10 10.04 -4.96 13.89
C GLU A 10 11.11 -5.42 14.87
N ASP A 11 11.90 -4.50 15.41
CA ASP A 11 13.00 -4.83 16.33
C ASP A 11 12.52 -5.09 17.78
N ASN A 12 11.38 -4.52 18.16
CA ASN A 12 10.76 -4.80 19.43
C ASN A 12 10.06 -6.18 19.38
N ILE A 13 10.66 -7.17 20.03
CA ILE A 13 10.19 -8.57 20.02
C ILE A 13 8.73 -8.66 20.49
N VAL A 14 8.38 -7.96 21.57
CA VAL A 14 7.02 -8.03 22.17
C VAL A 14 6.00 -7.44 21.19
N TYR A 15 6.32 -6.32 20.57
CA TYR A 15 5.41 -5.70 19.58
C TYR A 15 5.35 -6.52 18.28
N CYS A 16 6.46 -7.09 17.84
CA CYS A 16 6.49 -8.01 16.70
C CYS A 16 5.57 -9.23 16.94
N GLU A 17 5.67 -9.86 18.10
CA GLU A 17 4.79 -10.97 18.48
C GLU A 17 3.33 -10.55 18.55
N PHE A 18 3.04 -9.38 19.11
CA PHE A 18 1.68 -8.83 19.15
C PHE A 18 1.10 -8.71 17.74
N VAL A 19 1.81 -8.08 16.79
CA VAL A 19 1.37 -7.95 15.41
C VAL A 19 1.21 -9.32 14.74
N CYS A 20 2.16 -10.24 14.94
CA CYS A 20 2.08 -11.58 14.39
C CYS A 20 0.87 -12.35 14.90
N ASN A 21 0.56 -12.24 16.21
CA ASN A 21 -0.61 -12.88 16.81
C ASN A 21 -1.92 -12.30 16.27
N LEU A 22 -1.98 -10.97 16.10
CA LEU A 22 -3.11 -10.29 15.48
C LEU A 22 -3.38 -10.84 14.06
N LEU A 23 -2.33 -10.93 13.25
CA LEU A 23 -2.39 -11.46 11.88
C LEU A 23 -2.75 -12.96 11.83
N ALA A 24 -2.21 -13.75 12.75
CA ALA A 24 -2.45 -15.19 12.80
C ALA A 24 -3.91 -15.53 13.15
N ARG A 25 -4.58 -14.72 13.99
CA ARG A 25 -6.01 -14.86 14.31
C ARG A 25 -6.90 -14.75 13.07
N GLU A 26 -6.50 -13.91 12.12
CA GLU A 26 -7.19 -13.74 10.83
C GLU A 26 -6.73 -14.74 9.75
N GLY A 27 -5.88 -15.70 10.14
CA GLY A 27 -5.48 -16.80 9.27
C GLY A 27 -4.28 -16.49 8.35
N PHE A 28 -3.59 -15.38 8.53
CA PHE A 28 -2.36 -15.11 7.79
C PHE A 28 -1.20 -15.97 8.29
N ARG A 29 -0.25 -16.27 7.39
CA ARG A 29 1.04 -16.85 7.75
C ARG A 29 2.03 -15.72 8.00
N THR A 30 2.64 -15.65 9.17
CA THR A 30 3.60 -14.60 9.52
C THR A 30 5.04 -15.11 9.55
N VAL A 31 5.97 -14.24 9.16
CA VAL A 31 7.42 -14.45 9.32
C VAL A 31 8.01 -13.18 9.90
N GLN A 32 8.85 -13.32 10.93
CA GLN A 32 9.42 -12.22 11.69
C GLN A 32 10.82 -11.85 11.17
N ALA A 33 11.12 -10.57 11.16
CA ALA A 33 12.46 -10.03 10.92
C ALA A 33 12.70 -8.88 11.90
N TYR A 34 13.77 -8.98 12.68
CA TYR A 34 14.12 -7.97 13.70
C TYR A 34 15.13 -6.93 13.16
N HIS A 35 15.61 -7.13 11.94
CA HIS A 35 16.59 -6.29 11.26
C HIS A 35 16.30 -6.20 9.76
N LEU A 36 16.69 -5.10 9.13
CA LEU A 36 16.58 -4.94 7.67
C LEU A 36 17.35 -6.01 6.91
N SER A 37 18.51 -6.41 7.41
CA SER A 37 19.34 -7.45 6.80
C SER A 37 18.59 -8.78 6.72
N THR A 38 17.84 -9.16 7.76
CA THR A 38 16.99 -10.35 7.77
C THR A 38 15.78 -10.17 6.85
N ALA A 39 15.13 -9.00 6.90
CA ALA A 39 14.00 -8.69 6.04
C ALA A 39 14.37 -8.79 4.55
N LYS A 40 15.52 -8.25 4.14
CA LYS A 40 16.03 -8.36 2.76
C LYS A 40 16.25 -9.80 2.31
N LYS A 41 16.81 -10.65 3.16
CA LYS A 41 16.97 -12.09 2.86
C LYS A 41 15.64 -12.80 2.66
N LEU A 42 14.64 -12.50 3.50
CA LEU A 42 13.29 -13.05 3.38
C LEU A 42 12.60 -12.56 2.10
N LEU A 43 12.82 -11.29 1.73
CA LEU A 43 12.24 -10.67 0.54
C LEU A 43 12.84 -11.23 -0.76
N GLN A 44 14.12 -11.60 -0.78
CA GLN A 44 14.74 -12.28 -1.93
C GLN A 44 14.10 -13.65 -2.24
N GLN A 45 13.43 -14.24 -1.25
CA GLN A 45 12.69 -15.51 -1.37
C GLN A 45 11.17 -15.29 -1.36
N ALA A 46 10.74 -14.02 -1.48
CA ALA A 46 9.32 -13.67 -1.41
C ALA A 46 8.60 -13.96 -2.72
N SER A 47 7.34 -14.35 -2.60
CA SER A 47 6.41 -14.47 -3.73
C SER A 47 5.68 -13.15 -3.98
N ASP A 48 5.09 -12.99 -5.17
CA ASP A 48 4.26 -11.80 -5.48
C ASP A 48 3.03 -11.69 -4.56
N GLY A 49 2.65 -12.80 -3.92
CA GLY A 49 1.55 -12.86 -2.95
C GLY A 49 1.89 -12.33 -1.56
N ASP A 50 3.16 -12.13 -1.24
CA ASP A 50 3.58 -11.70 0.09
C ASP A 50 3.28 -10.22 0.35
N ILE A 51 3.13 -9.87 1.62
CA ILE A 51 2.91 -8.50 2.09
C ILE A 51 3.98 -8.19 3.14
N VAL A 52 4.46 -6.96 3.18
CA VAL A 52 5.44 -6.50 4.17
C VAL A 52 4.78 -5.50 5.11
N VAL A 53 4.96 -5.70 6.41
CA VAL A 53 4.55 -4.76 7.46
C VAL A 53 5.83 -4.41 8.25
N SER A 54 6.30 -3.18 8.13
CA SER A 54 7.60 -2.77 8.67
C SER A 54 7.49 -1.62 9.65
N ASP A 55 8.22 -1.67 10.76
CA ASP A 55 8.48 -0.47 11.53
C ASP A 55 9.23 0.55 10.66
N LEU A 56 8.98 1.81 10.95
CA LEU A 56 9.73 2.92 10.38
C LEU A 56 11.18 2.92 10.85
N ARG A 57 11.42 2.72 12.15
CA ARG A 57 12.75 2.77 12.76
C ARG A 57 13.25 1.39 13.12
N LEU A 58 14.41 1.03 12.61
CA LEU A 58 15.05 -0.27 12.84
C LEU A 58 16.53 -0.04 13.21
N PRO A 59 17.16 -0.97 13.94
CA PRO A 59 18.54 -0.80 14.41
C PRO A 59 19.57 -0.62 13.30
N ASP A 60 19.32 -1.21 12.13
CA ASP A 60 20.21 -1.19 10.97
C ASP A 60 19.66 -0.36 9.80
N GLY A 61 18.74 0.61 10.09
CA GLY A 61 18.20 1.54 9.11
C GLY A 61 16.72 1.89 9.34
N ASP A 62 15.93 2.02 8.29
CA ASP A 62 14.53 2.41 8.38
C ASP A 62 13.65 1.72 7.32
N GLY A 63 12.33 1.69 7.58
CA GLY A 63 11.34 1.07 6.71
C GLY A 63 11.20 1.75 5.34
N ILE A 64 11.51 3.04 5.24
CA ILE A 64 11.53 3.77 3.96
C ILE A 64 12.74 3.33 3.12
N GLY A 65 13.89 3.16 3.75
CA GLY A 65 15.08 2.59 3.13
C GLY A 65 14.84 1.17 2.61
N LEU A 66 14.09 0.36 3.37
CA LEU A 66 13.66 -0.97 2.90
C LEU A 66 12.77 -0.85 1.66
N LEU A 67 11.77 0.01 1.68
CA LEU A 67 10.89 0.25 0.54
C LEU A 67 11.66 0.71 -0.69
N ARG A 68 12.57 1.66 -0.53
CA ARG A 68 13.42 2.18 -1.60
C ARG A 68 14.29 1.08 -2.22
N TRP A 69 14.87 0.21 -1.37
CA TRP A 69 15.61 -0.95 -1.82
C TRP A 69 14.72 -1.94 -2.57
N MET A 70 13.53 -2.28 -2.06
CA MET A 70 12.57 -3.15 -2.73
C MET A 70 12.23 -2.65 -4.15
N ARG A 71 11.95 -1.36 -4.29
CA ARG A 71 11.61 -0.77 -5.61
C ARG A 71 12.80 -0.79 -6.57
N LYS A 72 14.03 -0.56 -6.07
CA LYS A 72 15.25 -0.68 -6.87
C LYS A 72 15.49 -2.10 -7.38
N GLU A 73 15.18 -3.10 -6.58
CA GLU A 73 15.25 -4.53 -6.95
C GLU A 73 14.07 -4.99 -7.82
N GLY A 74 13.17 -4.10 -8.22
CA GLY A 74 11.99 -4.42 -9.03
C GLY A 74 10.89 -5.19 -8.28
N MET A 75 10.95 -5.23 -6.96
CA MET A 75 9.95 -5.91 -6.13
C MET A 75 8.65 -5.12 -6.07
N THR A 76 7.52 -5.79 -6.25
CA THR A 76 6.18 -5.21 -6.30
C THR A 76 5.33 -5.47 -5.06
N GLN A 77 5.84 -6.25 -4.11
CA GLN A 77 5.13 -6.57 -2.88
C GLN A 77 4.68 -5.29 -2.17
N PRO A 78 3.41 -5.22 -1.71
CA PRO A 78 2.92 -4.12 -0.90
C PRO A 78 3.70 -4.04 0.41
N LEU A 79 4.09 -2.82 0.77
CA LEU A 79 4.72 -2.53 2.06
C LEU A 79 3.87 -1.51 2.81
N ILE A 80 3.56 -1.84 4.07
CA ILE A 80 2.86 -1.00 5.04
C ILE A 80 3.88 -0.58 6.09
N ILE A 81 3.95 0.72 6.39
CA ILE A 81 4.83 1.23 7.45
C ILE A 81 4.03 1.41 8.73
N MET A 82 4.57 0.89 9.83
CA MET A 82 4.10 1.17 11.19
C MET A 82 5.06 2.15 11.87
N THR A 83 4.56 3.01 12.74
CA THR A 83 5.42 3.96 13.48
C THR A 83 4.82 4.39 14.81
N ASN A 84 5.68 4.63 15.79
CA ASN A 84 5.28 5.29 17.04
C ASN A 84 5.11 6.81 16.86
N TYR A 85 5.79 7.39 15.85
CA TYR A 85 5.83 8.83 15.62
C TYR A 85 5.33 9.11 14.20
N ALA A 86 4.06 9.47 14.10
CA ALA A 86 3.45 9.83 12.82
C ALA A 86 3.84 11.27 12.43
N GLU A 87 4.92 11.41 11.66
CA GLU A 87 5.33 12.67 11.08
C GLU A 87 4.78 12.81 9.66
N VAL A 88 4.16 13.94 9.37
CA VAL A 88 3.53 14.20 8.06
C VAL A 88 4.53 14.09 6.90
N HIS A 89 5.74 14.62 7.08
CA HIS A 89 6.79 14.59 6.05
C HIS A 89 7.18 13.16 5.69
N THR A 90 7.42 12.31 6.70
CA THR A 90 7.83 10.92 6.55
C THR A 90 6.70 10.08 5.92
N ALA A 91 5.45 10.35 6.30
CA ALA A 91 4.29 9.72 5.68
C ALA A 91 4.19 10.07 4.19
N VAL A 92 4.31 11.35 3.83
CA VAL A 92 4.27 11.81 2.43
C VAL A 92 5.42 11.20 1.61
N GLU A 93 6.64 11.10 2.17
CA GLU A 93 7.77 10.48 1.48
C GLU A 93 7.52 9.01 1.22
N SER A 94 7.08 8.26 2.23
CA SER A 94 6.80 6.83 2.09
C SER A 94 5.74 6.55 1.02
N MET A 95 4.70 7.38 0.98
CA MET A 95 3.64 7.30 -0.02
C MET A 95 4.13 7.56 -1.44
N LYS A 96 4.99 8.58 -1.63
CA LYS A 96 5.61 8.88 -2.94
C LYS A 96 6.49 7.74 -3.44
N LEU A 97 7.10 6.98 -2.54
CA LEU A 97 7.91 5.80 -2.85
C LEU A 97 7.07 4.54 -3.10
N GLY A 98 5.75 4.63 -2.93
CA GLY A 98 4.82 3.53 -3.15
C GLY A 98 4.64 2.61 -1.95
N SER A 99 4.74 3.14 -0.70
CA SER A 99 4.18 2.42 0.44
C SER A 99 2.68 2.32 0.29
N LEU A 100 2.11 1.23 0.74
CA LEU A 100 0.67 1.03 0.66
C LEU A 100 -0.07 1.87 1.70
N ASP A 101 0.45 1.93 2.91
CA ASP A 101 -0.06 2.78 3.99
C ASP A 101 1.03 3.12 5.01
N TYR A 102 0.71 4.09 5.87
CA TYR A 102 1.55 4.55 6.96
C TYR A 102 0.69 4.63 8.22
N ILE A 103 0.82 3.66 9.11
CA ILE A 103 -0.08 3.43 10.25
C ILE A 103 0.62 3.75 11.57
N PRO A 104 0.09 4.68 12.38
CA PRO A 104 0.54 4.82 13.76
C PRO A 104 0.34 3.51 14.53
N LYS A 105 1.35 3.08 15.31
CA LYS A 105 1.31 1.80 16.05
C LYS A 105 0.08 1.68 16.97
N GLN A 106 -0.43 2.80 17.49
CA GLN A 106 -1.64 2.84 18.32
C GLN A 106 -2.93 2.49 17.55
N LEU A 107 -2.90 2.58 16.21
CA LEU A 107 -4.04 2.33 15.33
C LEU A 107 -3.90 1.02 14.53
N VAL A 108 -2.88 0.20 14.81
CA VAL A 108 -2.61 -1.02 14.03
C VAL A 108 -3.76 -2.02 14.15
N GLU A 109 -4.34 -2.22 15.33
CA GLU A 109 -5.49 -3.11 15.51
C GLU A 109 -6.69 -2.70 14.63
N ASP A 110 -6.99 -1.39 14.59
CA ASP A 110 -8.16 -0.89 13.88
C ASP A 110 -7.96 -0.76 12.37
N LYS A 111 -6.72 -0.49 11.92
CA LYS A 111 -6.45 -0.14 10.52
C LYS A 111 -5.82 -1.25 9.70
N LEU A 112 -4.96 -2.08 10.31
CA LEU A 112 -4.19 -3.07 9.57
C LEU A 112 -5.09 -4.14 8.95
N MET A 113 -6.07 -4.66 9.70
CA MET A 113 -6.95 -5.72 9.20
C MET A 113 -7.85 -5.28 8.05
N PRO A 114 -8.60 -4.15 8.13
CA PRO A 114 -9.37 -3.66 7.01
C PRO A 114 -8.55 -3.44 5.75
N LEU A 115 -7.32 -2.93 5.90
CA LEU A 115 -6.40 -2.71 4.78
C LEU A 115 -6.00 -4.03 4.11
N LEU A 116 -5.59 -5.04 4.89
CA LEU A 116 -5.22 -6.36 4.38
C LEU A 116 -6.38 -7.06 3.68
N HIS A 117 -7.59 -6.99 4.23
CA HIS A 117 -8.78 -7.53 3.59
C HIS A 117 -9.07 -6.85 2.24
N THR A 118 -8.84 -5.53 2.14
CA THR A 118 -8.98 -4.80 0.87
C THR A 118 -7.98 -5.31 -0.17
N ILE A 119 -6.70 -5.49 0.21
CA ILE A 119 -5.66 -6.05 -0.67
C ILE A 119 -6.06 -7.44 -1.20
N LEU A 120 -6.51 -8.32 -0.32
CA LEU A 120 -6.89 -9.68 -0.70
C LEU A 120 -8.11 -9.69 -1.62
N LYS A 121 -9.10 -8.87 -1.34
CA LYS A 121 -10.30 -8.72 -2.17
C LYS A 121 -9.95 -8.24 -3.57
N GLU A 122 -9.07 -7.26 -3.70
CA GLU A 122 -8.63 -6.74 -5.01
C GLU A 122 -7.83 -7.78 -5.79
N ARG A 123 -6.97 -8.55 -5.12
CA ARG A 123 -6.25 -9.67 -5.75
C ARG A 123 -7.21 -10.77 -6.26
N SER A 124 -8.24 -11.11 -5.50
CA SER A 124 -9.23 -12.13 -5.89
C SER A 124 -10.07 -11.75 -7.12
N ILE A 125 -10.20 -10.45 -7.39
CA ILE A 125 -10.95 -9.91 -8.55
C ILE A 125 -10.05 -9.83 -9.81
N GLY A 126 -8.81 -10.34 -9.77
CA GLY A 126 -7.89 -10.36 -10.92
C GLY A 126 -7.31 -8.99 -11.28
N ARG A 127 -7.44 -8.01 -10.41
CA ARG A 127 -6.83 -6.70 -10.58
C ARG A 127 -5.42 -6.73 -9.99
N ASN A 128 -4.44 -7.01 -10.82
CA ASN A 128 -3.00 -6.96 -10.50
C ASN A 128 -2.49 -5.51 -10.37
N ARG A 129 -3.31 -4.61 -9.79
CA ARG A 129 -2.93 -3.22 -9.51
C ARG A 129 -2.80 -3.06 -8.00
N MET A 130 -1.70 -2.43 -7.56
CA MET A 130 -1.54 -2.01 -6.16
C MET A 130 -2.80 -1.24 -5.74
N PRO A 131 -3.40 -1.56 -4.56
CA PRO A 131 -4.54 -0.81 -4.07
C PRO A 131 -4.13 0.66 -3.97
N VAL A 132 -4.70 1.47 -4.82
CA VAL A 132 -4.55 2.90 -4.72
C VAL A 132 -5.45 3.35 -3.57
N PHE A 133 -4.89 4.13 -2.68
CA PHE A 133 -5.56 4.67 -1.52
C PHE A 133 -7.01 5.04 -1.78
N ALA A 134 -7.93 4.26 -1.22
CA ALA A 134 -9.26 4.75 -0.93
C ALA A 134 -9.12 5.72 0.25
N ARG A 135 -8.90 7.00 -0.04
CA ARG A 135 -9.05 8.03 0.97
C ARG A 135 -10.52 8.07 1.34
N ASP A 136 -10.87 7.67 2.55
CA ASP A 136 -12.21 7.81 3.14
C ASP A 136 -12.60 9.27 3.44
N SER A 137 -12.01 10.22 2.73
CA SER A 137 -12.48 11.59 2.82
C SER A 137 -13.76 11.74 2.00
N SER A 138 -14.74 12.42 2.57
CA SER A 138 -15.99 12.76 1.87
C SER A 138 -15.74 13.49 0.53
N ALA A 139 -14.65 14.24 0.43
CA ALA A 139 -14.18 14.90 -0.78
C ALA A 139 -13.74 13.88 -1.86
N PHE A 140 -12.98 12.86 -1.49
CA PHE A 140 -12.55 11.82 -2.44
C PHE A 140 -13.72 10.98 -2.93
N GLN A 141 -14.68 10.67 -2.05
CA GLN A 141 -15.89 9.95 -2.44
C GLN A 141 -16.74 10.75 -3.44
N LYS A 142 -16.83 12.07 -3.30
CA LYS A 142 -17.47 12.94 -4.28
C LYS A 142 -16.76 12.90 -5.64
N ILE A 143 -15.43 12.95 -5.65
CA ILE A 143 -14.63 12.81 -6.88
C ILE A 143 -14.89 11.45 -7.53
N MET A 144 -14.92 10.36 -6.77
CA MET A 144 -15.20 9.02 -7.29
C MET A 144 -16.61 8.90 -7.88
N GLN A 145 -17.58 9.58 -7.29
CA GLN A 145 -18.95 9.69 -7.83
C GLN A 145 -18.95 10.42 -9.19
N GLN A 146 -18.26 11.55 -9.29
CA GLN A 146 -18.11 12.30 -10.52
C GLN A 146 -17.42 11.48 -11.62
N ILE A 147 -16.32 10.76 -11.28
CA ILE A 147 -15.63 9.87 -12.20
C ILE A 147 -16.59 8.80 -12.76
N ARG A 148 -17.42 8.18 -11.93
CA ARG A 148 -18.39 7.15 -12.37
C ARG A 148 -19.43 7.71 -13.35
N LEU A 149 -19.82 8.96 -13.19
CA LEU A 149 -20.80 9.61 -14.06
C LEU A 149 -20.19 10.05 -15.40
N VAL A 150 -18.95 10.58 -15.38
CA VAL A 150 -18.33 11.23 -16.53
C VAL A 150 -17.49 10.24 -17.36
N ALA A 151 -16.84 9.26 -16.77
CA ALA A 151 -15.96 8.35 -17.48
C ALA A 151 -16.63 7.55 -18.63
N PRO A 152 -17.92 7.13 -18.54
CA PRO A 152 -18.59 6.48 -19.66
C PRO A 152 -18.99 7.39 -20.81
N THR A 153 -18.84 8.71 -20.63
CA THR A 153 -19.21 9.72 -21.66
C THR A 153 -17.99 10.08 -22.54
N ASP A 154 -18.23 10.79 -23.63
CA ASP A 154 -17.18 11.32 -24.49
C ASP A 154 -16.80 12.78 -24.15
N MET A 155 -17.12 13.23 -22.93
CA MET A 155 -16.84 14.60 -22.48
C MET A 155 -15.36 14.79 -22.17
N SER A 156 -14.83 15.96 -22.50
CA SER A 156 -13.51 16.38 -22.02
C SER A 156 -13.55 16.71 -20.54
N VAL A 157 -12.58 16.20 -19.79
CA VAL A 157 -12.48 16.39 -18.33
C VAL A 157 -11.24 17.21 -18.01
N LEU A 158 -11.41 18.25 -17.21
CA LEU A 158 -10.30 19.05 -16.70
C LEU A 158 -10.11 18.75 -15.20
N ILE A 159 -8.88 18.36 -14.82
CA ILE A 159 -8.54 18.00 -13.45
C ILE A 159 -7.67 19.09 -12.85
N PHE A 160 -8.19 19.77 -11.81
CA PHE A 160 -7.47 20.79 -11.07
C PHE A 160 -6.99 20.30 -9.71
N GLY A 161 -5.86 20.82 -9.25
CA GLY A 161 -5.33 20.58 -7.92
C GLY A 161 -3.86 20.98 -7.81
N GLU A 162 -3.35 21.10 -6.58
CA GLU A 162 -1.95 21.39 -6.29
C GLU A 162 -1.02 20.27 -6.75
N ASN A 163 0.29 20.56 -6.83
CA ASN A 163 1.28 19.54 -7.17
C ASN A 163 1.31 18.44 -6.11
N GLY A 164 1.35 17.18 -6.55
CA GLY A 164 1.36 16.03 -5.66
C GLY A 164 -0.01 15.57 -5.14
N THR A 165 -1.14 16.19 -5.55
CA THR A 165 -2.49 15.82 -5.11
C THR A 165 -3.07 14.55 -5.78
N GLY A 166 -2.32 13.91 -6.68
CA GLY A 166 -2.76 12.68 -7.35
C GLY A 166 -3.60 12.90 -8.60
N LYS A 167 -3.47 14.05 -9.29
CA LYS A 167 -4.18 14.33 -10.55
C LYS A 167 -3.98 13.26 -11.63
N GLU A 168 -2.75 12.78 -11.77
CA GLU A 168 -2.41 11.70 -12.70
C GLU A 168 -3.18 10.41 -12.38
N HIS A 169 -3.29 10.09 -11.08
CA HIS A 169 -4.08 8.95 -10.66
C HIS A 169 -5.56 9.10 -11.01
N ILE A 170 -6.15 10.29 -10.83
CA ILE A 170 -7.53 10.57 -11.24
C ILE A 170 -7.70 10.43 -12.75
N ALA A 171 -6.71 10.87 -13.55
CA ALA A 171 -6.73 10.71 -15.01
C ALA A 171 -6.71 9.22 -15.42
N HIS A 172 -5.87 8.40 -14.77
CA HIS A 172 -5.87 6.95 -14.99
C HIS A 172 -7.21 6.30 -14.61
N LEU A 173 -7.81 6.68 -13.46
CA LEU A 173 -9.12 6.19 -13.05
C LEU A 173 -10.23 6.54 -14.04
N LEU A 174 -10.21 7.74 -14.60
CA LEU A 174 -11.14 8.16 -15.67
C LEU A 174 -10.95 7.28 -16.91
N HIS A 175 -9.72 7.07 -17.36
CA HIS A 175 -9.41 6.21 -18.49
C HIS A 175 -9.89 4.78 -18.28
N ASP A 176 -9.56 4.18 -17.14
CA ASP A 176 -9.91 2.80 -16.79
C ASP A 176 -11.42 2.55 -16.70
N LYS A 177 -12.19 3.60 -16.39
CA LYS A 177 -13.67 3.52 -16.31
C LYS A 177 -14.37 4.03 -17.59
N SER A 178 -13.59 4.49 -18.58
CA SER A 178 -14.12 4.97 -19.85
C SER A 178 -14.39 3.85 -20.85
N LYS A 179 -15.08 4.18 -21.94
CA LYS A 179 -15.23 3.28 -23.10
C LYS A 179 -13.88 2.90 -23.74
N ARG A 180 -12.80 3.58 -23.37
CA ARG A 180 -11.44 3.38 -23.90
C ARG A 180 -10.50 2.65 -22.93
N ALA A 181 -11.03 2.01 -21.91
CA ALA A 181 -10.26 1.31 -20.85
C ALA A 181 -9.22 0.28 -21.36
N GLY A 182 -9.40 -0.25 -22.57
CA GLY A 182 -8.45 -1.18 -23.21
C GLY A 182 -7.52 -0.53 -24.25
N LYS A 183 -7.53 0.79 -24.38
CA LYS A 183 -6.67 1.54 -25.31
C LYS A 183 -5.44 2.11 -24.59
N PRO A 184 -4.36 2.45 -25.31
CA PRO A 184 -3.22 3.12 -24.71
C PRO A 184 -3.61 4.45 -24.05
N PHE A 185 -3.12 4.68 -22.81
CA PHE A 185 -3.18 5.97 -22.15
C PHE A 185 -1.91 6.76 -22.50
N VAL A 186 -2.08 7.95 -23.06
CA VAL A 186 -0.96 8.83 -23.44
C VAL A 186 -1.00 10.08 -22.56
N ALA A 187 0.04 10.27 -21.73
CA ALA A 187 0.30 11.51 -21.01
C ALA A 187 1.28 12.38 -21.79
N VAL A 188 1.03 13.69 -21.86
CA VAL A 188 1.85 14.67 -22.60
C VAL A 188 2.47 15.64 -21.60
#